data_a625e9b4d85ebb156907fe25cc29ce30
#
_entry.id   a625e9b4d85ebb156907fe25cc29ce30
#
_cell.length_a   1.000
_cell.length_b   1.000
_cell.length_c   1.000
_cell.angle_alpha   90.00
_cell.angle_beta   90.00
_cell.angle_gamma   90.00
#
_symmetry.space_group_name_H-M   'P 1'
#
loop_
_entity.id
_entity.type
_entity.pdbx_description
1 polymer ?
#
loop_
_entity_poly.entity_id
_entity_poly.type
_entity_poly.pdbx_seq_one_letter_code
_entity_poly.pdbx_strand_id
1 'polypeptide(L)'
;TKDLEMQKGVPYPRGFKKMPNIVGNSETTAPEHVELALKELIEWYKKNKKKVHPLILALEFHKRYEEIHPFQDGNGRTGRLIMNKILLSSGYQPIIVYKENKLAYFNALAKAREGRTKNYYQFMLEQTKKAYDFLEDTARKY
;
A
#
# COMPACT_ATOMS: atom_id res chain seq x y z
N THR A 1 -14.74 -4.77 -8.34
CA THR A 1 -15.34 -3.48 -8.06
C THR A 1 -16.63 -3.27 -8.85
N LYS A 2 -16.59 -2.98 -10.15
CA LYS A 2 -17.83 -2.90 -10.95
C LYS A 2 -18.61 -4.21 -10.95
N ASP A 3 -17.93 -5.32 -11.00
CA ASP A 3 -18.54 -6.65 -10.94
C ASP A 3 -19.23 -6.90 -9.59
N LEU A 4 -18.59 -6.43 -8.52
CA LEU A 4 -19.16 -6.53 -7.18
C LEU A 4 -20.40 -5.65 -7.03
N GLU A 5 -20.35 -4.45 -7.63
CA GLU A 5 -21.48 -3.51 -7.69
C GLU A 5 -22.66 -4.12 -8.41
N MET A 6 -22.42 -4.72 -9.57
CA MET A 6 -23.44 -5.41 -10.37
C MET A 6 -24.01 -6.62 -9.62
N GLN A 7 -23.19 -7.39 -8.93
CA GLN A 7 -23.63 -8.56 -8.16
C GLN A 7 -24.54 -8.20 -7.00
N LYS A 8 -24.30 -7.04 -6.38
CA LYS A 8 -25.08 -6.60 -5.21
C LYS A 8 -26.29 -5.75 -5.57
N GLY A 9 -26.44 -5.35 -6.83
CA GLY A 9 -27.51 -4.46 -7.25
C GLY A 9 -27.45 -3.08 -6.60
N VAL A 10 -26.30 -2.68 -6.08
CA VAL A 10 -26.07 -1.40 -5.37
C VAL A 10 -25.05 -0.58 -6.14
N PRO A 11 -25.34 0.71 -6.44
CA PRO A 11 -24.38 1.56 -7.11
C PRO A 11 -23.08 1.65 -6.33
N TYR A 12 -21.96 1.37 -7.01
CA TYR A 12 -20.64 1.47 -6.41
C TYR A 12 -20.25 2.93 -6.23
N PRO A 13 -19.89 3.37 -5.02
CA PRO A 13 -19.54 4.78 -4.81
C PRO A 13 -18.29 5.14 -5.60
N ARG A 14 -18.42 6.16 -6.45
CA ARG A 14 -17.30 6.73 -7.20
C ARG A 14 -16.59 7.78 -6.36
N GLY A 15 -15.28 7.93 -6.60
CA GLY A 15 -14.46 8.86 -5.85
C GLY A 15 -14.10 8.32 -4.46
N PHE A 16 -13.81 9.23 -3.56
CA PHE A 16 -13.43 8.84 -2.20
C PHE A 16 -14.62 8.25 -1.43
N LYS A 17 -14.30 7.43 -0.43
CA LYS A 17 -15.32 6.79 0.39
C LYS A 17 -16.26 7.82 1.03
N LYS A 18 -17.53 7.46 1.11
CA LYS A 18 -18.57 8.26 1.77
C LYS A 18 -18.97 7.69 3.11
N MET A 19 -18.66 6.41 3.32
CA MET A 19 -18.93 5.72 4.57
C MET A 19 -17.61 5.35 5.24
N PRO A 20 -17.57 5.36 6.60
CA PRO A 20 -16.41 4.86 7.32
C PRO A 20 -16.11 3.42 6.94
N ASN A 21 -14.84 3.05 6.90
CA ASN A 21 -14.43 1.67 6.70
C ASN A 21 -13.44 1.25 7.80
N ILE A 22 -13.39 -0.05 8.03
CA ILE A 22 -12.56 -0.67 9.05
C ILE A 22 -11.68 -1.71 8.36
N VAL A 23 -10.42 -1.77 8.74
CA VAL A 23 -9.49 -2.81 8.27
C VAL A 23 -9.09 -3.64 9.49
N GLY A 24 -9.54 -4.89 9.52
CA GLY A 24 -9.44 -5.72 10.73
C GLY A 24 -10.25 -5.08 11.85
N ASN A 25 -9.59 -4.76 12.96
CA ASN A 25 -10.18 -4.06 14.10
C ASN A 25 -9.80 -2.58 14.16
N SER A 26 -9.15 -2.06 13.11
CA SER A 26 -8.63 -0.70 13.10
C SER A 26 -9.50 0.22 12.27
N GLU A 27 -9.81 1.39 12.81
CA GLU A 27 -10.45 2.46 12.07
C GLU A 27 -9.43 3.09 11.10
N THR A 28 -9.93 3.51 9.95
CA THR A 28 -9.16 4.24 8.96
C THR A 28 -9.55 5.71 9.01
N THR A 29 -8.88 6.55 8.22
CA THR A 29 -9.21 7.98 8.16
C THR A 29 -10.70 8.19 7.87
N ALA A 30 -11.36 9.04 8.63
CA ALA A 30 -12.77 9.36 8.44
C ALA A 30 -13.03 9.93 7.04
N PRO A 31 -14.18 9.62 6.41
CA PRO A 31 -14.47 10.10 5.06
C PRO A 31 -14.26 11.61 4.84
N GLU A 32 -14.65 12.43 5.79
CA GLU A 32 -14.52 13.88 5.71
C GLU A 32 -13.07 14.36 5.79
N HIS A 33 -12.14 13.55 6.23
CA HIS A 33 -10.71 13.88 6.36
C HIS A 33 -9.83 13.28 5.26
N VAL A 34 -10.40 12.46 4.37
CA VAL A 34 -9.63 11.74 3.34
C VAL A 34 -8.89 12.69 2.41
N GLU A 35 -9.56 13.70 1.90
CA GLU A 35 -8.96 14.63 0.94
C GLU A 35 -7.76 15.36 1.53
N LEU A 36 -7.91 15.87 2.76
CA LEU A 36 -6.80 16.52 3.46
C LEU A 36 -5.65 15.56 3.73
N ALA A 37 -5.95 14.35 4.20
CA ALA A 37 -4.94 13.34 4.48
C ALA A 37 -4.14 12.96 3.23
N LEU A 38 -4.81 12.81 2.09
CA LEU A 38 -4.13 12.56 0.81
C LEU A 38 -3.27 13.73 0.36
N LYS A 39 -3.74 14.96 0.53
CA LYS A 39 -2.93 16.14 0.22
C LYS A 39 -1.67 16.19 1.08
N GLU A 40 -1.79 15.93 2.37
CA GLU A 40 -0.65 15.87 3.29
C GLU A 40 0.34 14.74 2.90
N LEU A 41 -0.17 13.59 2.49
CA LEU A 41 0.67 12.48 2.03
C LEU A 41 1.46 12.85 0.77
N ILE A 42 0.80 13.49 -0.19
CA ILE A 42 1.45 13.94 -1.43
C ILE A 42 2.52 14.99 -1.13
N GLU A 43 2.23 15.94 -0.24
CA GLU A 43 3.21 16.95 0.18
C GLU A 43 4.40 16.32 0.89
N TRP A 44 4.16 15.35 1.76
CA TRP A 44 5.22 14.57 2.41
C TRP A 44 6.10 13.89 1.37
N TYR A 45 5.50 13.25 0.37
CA TYR A 45 6.24 12.63 -0.72
C TYR A 45 7.12 13.62 -1.48
N LYS A 46 6.55 14.76 -1.87
CA LYS A 46 7.29 15.79 -2.60
C LYS A 46 8.47 16.34 -1.82
N LYS A 47 8.31 16.54 -0.52
CA LYS A 47 9.38 17.02 0.36
C LYS A 47 10.50 16.00 0.55
N ASN A 48 10.18 14.72 0.53
CA ASN A 48 11.10 13.67 0.94
C ASN A 48 11.70 12.86 -0.21
N LYS A 49 11.15 12.98 -1.42
CA LYS A 49 11.58 12.15 -2.56
C LYS A 49 13.06 12.27 -2.93
N LYS A 50 13.69 13.39 -2.57
CA LYS A 50 15.14 13.60 -2.80
C LYS A 50 15.98 13.41 -1.54
N LYS A 51 15.36 13.24 -0.38
CA LYS A 51 16.04 13.16 0.92
C LYS A 51 16.04 11.76 1.50
N VAL A 52 15.00 10.99 1.22
CA VAL A 52 14.78 9.66 1.78
C VAL A 52 15.15 8.61 0.72
N HIS A 53 15.79 7.54 1.15
CA HIS A 53 16.12 6.43 0.25
C HIS A 53 14.83 5.95 -0.47
N PRO A 54 14.87 5.74 -1.80
CA PRO A 54 13.67 5.42 -2.58
C PRO A 54 12.87 4.22 -2.08
N LEU A 55 13.55 3.18 -1.60
CA LEU A 55 12.87 2.01 -1.05
C LEU A 55 12.07 2.38 0.19
N ILE A 56 12.66 3.12 1.12
CA ILE A 56 11.98 3.57 2.33
C ILE A 56 10.86 4.54 1.99
N LEU A 57 11.08 5.42 1.04
CA LEU A 57 10.06 6.36 0.56
C LEU A 57 8.80 5.62 0.06
N ALA A 58 9.00 4.60 -0.76
CA ALA A 58 7.91 3.80 -1.31
C ALA A 58 7.16 3.04 -0.21
N LEU A 59 7.88 2.41 0.69
CA LEU A 59 7.30 1.63 1.79
C LEU A 59 6.52 2.52 2.76
N GLU A 60 7.07 3.69 3.09
CA GLU A 60 6.42 4.64 3.99
C GLU A 60 5.17 5.25 3.35
N PHE A 61 5.24 5.60 2.06
CA PHE A 61 4.08 6.08 1.32
C PHE A 61 2.96 5.04 1.34
N HIS A 62 3.30 3.79 1.04
CA HIS A 62 2.34 2.69 1.03
C HIS A 62 1.66 2.52 2.39
N LYS A 63 2.44 2.52 3.46
CA LYS A 63 1.93 2.40 4.82
C LYS A 63 0.92 3.52 5.13
N ARG A 64 1.29 4.77 4.85
CA ARG A 64 0.41 5.93 5.10
C ARG A 64 -0.84 5.90 4.24
N TYR A 65 -0.71 5.47 2.99
CA TYR A 65 -1.86 5.30 2.10
C TYR A 65 -2.85 4.26 2.65
N GLU A 66 -2.35 3.14 3.14
CA GLU A 66 -3.17 2.09 3.73
C GLU A 66 -3.86 2.56 5.03
N GLU A 67 -3.22 3.43 5.80
CA GLU A 67 -3.82 4.04 6.99
C GLU A 67 -4.99 4.96 6.61
N ILE A 68 -4.88 5.69 5.51
CA ILE A 68 -5.96 6.56 5.02
C ILE A 68 -7.12 5.73 4.50
N HIS A 69 -6.83 4.70 3.71
CA HIS A 69 -7.83 3.80 3.12
C HIS A 69 -8.93 4.61 2.40
N PRO A 70 -8.58 5.36 1.34
CA PRO A 70 -9.42 6.47 0.85
C PRO A 70 -10.66 6.06 0.09
N PHE A 71 -10.70 4.85 -0.45
CA PHE A 71 -11.81 4.38 -1.29
C PHE A 71 -12.68 3.38 -0.56
N GLN A 72 -13.89 3.15 -1.07
CA GLN A 72 -14.76 2.13 -0.53
C GLN A 72 -14.22 0.72 -0.81
N ASP A 73 -13.55 0.54 -1.95
CA ASP A 73 -12.93 -0.71 -2.38
C ASP A 73 -11.70 -0.43 -3.24
N GLY A 74 -10.83 -1.42 -3.39
CA GLY A 74 -9.65 -1.32 -4.25
C GLY A 74 -8.46 -0.61 -3.62
N ASN A 75 -8.48 -0.31 -2.33
CA ASN A 75 -7.41 0.41 -1.64
C ASN A 75 -6.08 -0.33 -1.68
N GLY A 76 -6.09 -1.63 -1.42
CA GLY A 76 -4.88 -2.45 -1.43
C GLY A 76 -4.23 -2.49 -2.81
N ARG A 77 -5.02 -2.70 -3.86
CA ARG A 77 -4.53 -2.71 -5.24
C ARG A 77 -3.94 -1.37 -5.64
N THR A 78 -4.66 -0.29 -5.34
CA THR A 78 -4.20 1.08 -5.65
C THR A 78 -2.94 1.42 -4.86
N GLY A 79 -2.92 1.10 -3.56
CA GLY A 79 -1.76 1.35 -2.71
C GLY A 79 -0.51 0.64 -3.18
N ARG A 80 -0.63 -0.64 -3.54
CA ARG A 80 0.50 -1.40 -4.08
C ARG A 80 0.93 -0.90 -5.46
N LEU A 81 0.00 -0.49 -6.30
CA LEU A 81 0.31 0.08 -7.61
C LEU A 81 1.14 1.36 -7.47
N ILE A 82 0.75 2.26 -6.58
CA ILE A 82 1.48 3.51 -6.33
C ILE A 82 2.86 3.21 -5.76
N MET A 83 2.95 2.33 -4.76
CA MET A 83 4.23 1.90 -4.19
C MET A 83 5.19 1.39 -5.27
N ASN A 84 4.70 0.51 -6.13
CA ASN A 84 5.51 -0.06 -7.20
C ASN A 84 5.87 0.96 -8.27
N LYS A 85 5.01 1.94 -8.53
CA LYS A 85 5.34 3.07 -9.40
C LYS A 85 6.52 3.87 -8.86
N ILE A 86 6.54 4.14 -7.56
CA ILE A 86 7.65 4.84 -6.92
C ILE A 86 8.93 4.01 -7.04
N LEU A 87 8.86 2.71 -6.77
CA LEU A 87 10.02 1.82 -6.87
C LEU A 87 10.57 1.75 -8.29
N LEU A 88 9.72 1.50 -9.27
CA LEU A 88 10.12 1.41 -10.67
C LEU A 88 10.73 2.73 -11.17
N SER A 89 10.16 3.86 -10.78
CA SER A 89 10.67 5.18 -11.16
C SER A 89 12.06 5.45 -10.60
N SER A 90 12.45 4.74 -9.55
CA SER A 90 13.76 4.86 -8.90
C SER A 90 14.73 3.73 -9.28
N GLY A 91 14.37 2.89 -10.24
CA GLY A 91 15.20 1.79 -10.71
C GLY A 91 15.15 0.52 -9.86
N TYR A 92 14.17 0.41 -8.97
CA TYR A 92 13.99 -0.77 -8.13
C TYR A 92 12.96 -1.74 -8.71
N GLN A 93 13.05 -3.00 -8.31
CA GLN A 93 12.06 -4.01 -8.67
C GLN A 93 10.75 -3.77 -7.93
N PRO A 94 9.60 -4.09 -8.54
CA PRO A 94 8.33 -4.05 -7.83
C PRO A 94 8.28 -5.10 -6.73
N ILE A 95 7.51 -4.82 -5.69
CA ILE A 95 7.23 -5.75 -4.60
C ILE A 95 5.91 -6.45 -4.90
N ILE A 96 5.94 -7.79 -4.86
CA ILE A 96 4.75 -8.61 -5.04
C ILE A 96 4.45 -9.30 -3.71
N VAL A 97 3.23 -9.10 -3.20
CA VAL A 97 2.77 -9.83 -2.03
C VAL A 97 2.01 -11.06 -2.52
N TYR A 98 2.66 -12.21 -2.46
CA TYR A 98 2.06 -13.46 -2.91
C TYR A 98 0.93 -13.90 -1.98
N LYS A 99 0.03 -14.71 -2.53
CA LYS A 99 -1.16 -15.19 -1.80
C LYS A 99 -0.81 -15.83 -0.45
N GLU A 100 0.22 -16.64 -0.41
CA GLU A 100 0.68 -17.33 0.81
C GLU A 100 1.21 -16.37 1.88
N ASN A 101 1.57 -15.14 1.50
CA ASN A 101 2.11 -14.12 2.41
C ASN A 101 1.11 -13.02 2.77
N LYS A 102 -0.12 -13.09 2.25
CA LYS A 102 -1.11 -12.02 2.48
C LYS A 102 -1.50 -11.86 3.94
N LEU A 103 -1.62 -12.95 4.69
CA LEU A 103 -1.97 -12.85 6.11
C LEU A 103 -0.87 -12.12 6.88
N ALA A 104 0.40 -12.47 6.64
CA ALA A 104 1.53 -11.79 7.27
C ALA A 104 1.59 -10.30 6.88
N TYR A 105 1.28 -9.99 5.64
CA TYR A 105 1.20 -8.62 5.14
C TYR A 105 0.13 -7.80 5.89
N PHE A 106 -1.08 -8.32 5.99
CA PHE A 106 -2.16 -7.63 6.69
C PHE A 106 -1.88 -7.48 8.19
N ASN A 107 -1.27 -8.49 8.82
CA ASN A 107 -0.84 -8.40 10.22
C ASN A 107 0.23 -7.32 10.42
N ALA A 108 1.18 -7.21 9.50
CA ALA A 108 2.21 -6.19 9.54
C ALA A 108 1.62 -4.78 9.41
N LEU A 109 0.67 -4.60 8.51
CA LEU A 109 -0.05 -3.32 8.36
C LEU A 109 -0.88 -2.98 9.61
N ALA A 110 -1.56 -3.96 10.20
CA ALA A 110 -2.32 -3.75 11.42
C ALA A 110 -1.43 -3.28 12.58
N LYS A 111 -0.26 -3.90 12.75
CA LYS A 111 0.72 -3.48 13.75
C LYS A 111 1.27 -2.09 13.48
N ALA A 112 1.49 -1.76 12.21
CA ALA A 112 1.94 -0.42 11.83
C ALA A 112 0.93 0.66 12.21
N ARG A 113 -0.37 0.38 12.08
CA ARG A 113 -1.44 1.29 12.53
C ARG A 113 -1.39 1.55 14.04
N GLU A 114 -0.90 0.60 14.81
CA GLU A 114 -0.72 0.73 16.26
C GLU A 114 0.61 1.39 16.64
N GLY A 115 1.38 1.85 15.66
CA GLY A 115 2.70 2.46 15.87
C GLY A 115 3.86 1.47 15.90
N ARG A 116 3.60 0.16 15.72
CA ARG A 116 4.62 -0.88 15.68
C ARG A 116 5.06 -1.14 14.24
N THR A 117 5.93 -0.29 13.74
CA THR A 117 6.33 -0.28 12.32
C THR A 117 7.42 -1.28 11.95
N LYS A 118 8.16 -1.80 12.94
CA LYS A 118 9.28 -2.72 12.71
C LYS A 118 8.88 -3.95 11.90
N ASN A 119 7.75 -4.58 12.25
CA ASN A 119 7.26 -5.78 11.56
C ASN A 119 6.89 -5.49 10.11
N TYR A 120 6.30 -4.33 9.85
CA TYR A 120 5.97 -3.89 8.50
C TYR A 120 7.23 -3.76 7.64
N TYR A 121 8.23 -3.03 8.12
CA TYR A 121 9.47 -2.84 7.37
C TYR A 121 10.21 -4.16 7.17
N GLN A 122 10.29 -5.01 8.19
CA GLN A 122 10.93 -6.33 8.06
C GLN A 122 10.23 -7.17 7.00
N PHE A 123 8.90 -7.25 7.04
CA PHE A 123 8.12 -7.99 6.06
C PHE A 123 8.37 -7.48 4.65
N MET A 124 8.26 -6.16 4.44
CA MET A 124 8.38 -5.57 3.10
C MET A 124 9.81 -5.69 2.56
N LEU A 125 10.82 -5.56 3.41
CA LEU A 125 12.21 -5.75 3.00
C LEU A 125 12.50 -7.22 2.63
N GLU A 126 11.88 -8.18 3.30
CA GLU A 126 11.95 -9.58 2.91
C GLU A 126 11.32 -9.83 1.53
N GLN A 127 10.19 -9.19 1.23
CA GLN A 127 9.57 -9.29 -0.09
C GLN A 127 10.46 -8.67 -1.17
N THR A 128 11.12 -7.56 -0.86
CA THR A 128 12.10 -6.93 -1.75
C THR A 128 13.25 -7.88 -2.05
N LYS A 129 13.80 -8.51 -1.03
CA LYS A 129 14.88 -9.50 -1.20
C LYS A 129 14.44 -10.66 -2.08
N LYS A 130 13.25 -11.20 -1.84
CA LYS A 130 12.70 -12.29 -2.67
C LYS A 130 12.59 -11.90 -4.14
N ALA A 131 12.17 -10.67 -4.44
CA ALA A 131 12.07 -10.18 -5.82
C ALA A 131 13.44 -10.16 -6.51
N TYR A 132 14.48 -9.71 -5.83
CA TYR A 132 15.84 -9.69 -6.36
C TYR A 132 16.45 -11.09 -6.48
N ASP A 133 16.22 -11.96 -5.51
CA ASP A 133 16.68 -13.36 -5.56
C ASP A 133 16.05 -14.09 -6.75
N PHE A 134 14.75 -13.89 -6.97
CA PHE A 134 14.06 -14.45 -8.13
C PHE A 134 14.66 -13.97 -9.46
N LEU A 135 14.93 -12.67 -9.57
CA LEU A 135 15.53 -12.09 -10.77
C LEU A 135 16.92 -12.65 -11.01
N GLU A 136 17.74 -12.75 -9.98
CA GLU A 136 19.09 -13.30 -10.06
C GLU A 136 19.05 -14.77 -10.49
N ASP A 137 18.21 -15.59 -9.88
CA ASP A 137 18.05 -17.00 -10.25
C ASP A 137 17.59 -17.16 -11.70
N THR A 138 16.66 -16.32 -12.15
CA THR A 138 16.18 -16.32 -13.54
C THR A 138 17.31 -15.96 -14.50
N ALA A 139 18.11 -14.95 -14.18
CA ALA A 139 19.24 -14.53 -15.00
C ALA A 139 20.30 -15.61 -15.14
N ARG A 140 20.52 -16.42 -14.10
CA ARG A 140 21.48 -17.54 -14.16
C ARG A 140 21.04 -18.66 -15.09
N LYS A 141 19.72 -18.81 -15.33
CA LYS A 141 19.19 -19.85 -16.22
C LYS A 141 19.30 -19.48 -17.70
N TYR A 142 19.40 -18.24 -17.99
CA TYR A 142 19.41 -17.69 -19.35
C TYR A 142 20.60 -16.77 -19.56
#